data_d208380df39c01b35f77cd79e8465115
#
_entry.id   d208380df39c01b35f77cd79e8465115
#
_cell.length_a   1.000
_cell.length_b   1.000
_cell.length_c   1.000
_cell.angle_alpha   90.00
_cell.angle_beta   90.00
_cell.angle_gamma   90.00
#
_symmetry.space_group_name_H-M   'P 1'
#
loop_
_entity.id
_entity.type
_entity.pdbx_description
1 polymer ?
#
loop_
_entity_poly.entity_id
_entity_poly.type
_entity_poly.pdbx_seq_one_letter_code
_entity_poly.pdbx_strand_id
1 'polypeptide(L)'
;FGQGAILCHPWVMKEMKAAQDPDRTAALESFDEALAGHVRYGISNAFRSFWFAITGSKFGSAPGDDYTRPFFRKLDRYAANLALMSDVSMLLLGGKLKFKESLSGRLGDVLSHLYMAGAVLKRHHDEGAPEADKPLLAWSMYNSFHQIETALSAALRNFPIRPVGWALWALVFPLGRRAEAPGDRLNHRVASLLMSPNEARDRLGNGVFLTPCENNPGGRIDSYLA
;
A
#
# COMPACT_ATOMS: atom_id res chain seq x y z
N PHE A 1 3.61 -13.29 -1.57
CA PHE A 1 4.24 -12.15 -0.85
C PHE A 1 5.72 -12.41 -0.48
N GLY A 2 6.05 -13.51 0.24
CA GLY A 2 7.39 -13.72 0.80
C GLY A 2 8.54 -13.71 -0.23
N GLN A 3 8.42 -14.43 -1.34
CA GLN A 3 9.46 -14.42 -2.38
C GLN A 3 9.62 -13.04 -3.02
N GLY A 4 8.51 -12.37 -3.35
CA GLY A 4 8.54 -11.01 -3.90
C GLY A 4 9.16 -10.02 -2.93
N ALA A 5 8.86 -10.11 -1.63
CA ALA A 5 9.45 -9.25 -0.61
C ALA A 5 10.98 -9.39 -0.55
N ILE A 6 11.51 -10.62 -0.59
CA ILE A 6 12.95 -10.89 -0.62
C ILE A 6 13.59 -10.29 -1.88
N LEU A 7 13.00 -10.53 -3.05
CA LEU A 7 13.55 -10.06 -4.33
C LEU A 7 13.53 -8.53 -4.47
N CYS A 8 12.52 -7.87 -3.91
CA CYS A 8 12.39 -6.41 -3.98
C CYS A 8 13.09 -5.69 -2.82
N HIS A 9 13.58 -6.40 -1.81
CA HIS A 9 14.23 -5.78 -0.66
C HIS A 9 15.62 -5.24 -1.05
N PRO A 10 15.95 -3.97 -0.74
CA PRO A 10 17.19 -3.35 -1.22
C PRO A 10 18.47 -3.98 -0.66
N TRP A 11 18.39 -4.63 0.49
CA TRP A 11 19.56 -5.17 1.21
C TRP A 11 19.61 -6.70 1.25
N VAL A 12 18.47 -7.40 1.41
CA VAL A 12 18.45 -8.86 1.55
C VAL A 12 19.12 -9.58 0.37
N MET A 13 18.91 -9.11 -0.86
CA MET A 13 19.57 -9.69 -2.03
C MET A 13 21.08 -9.45 -2.02
N LYS A 14 21.54 -8.32 -1.48
CA LYS A 14 22.98 -8.03 -1.33
C LYS A 14 23.61 -8.95 -0.28
N GLU A 15 22.96 -9.12 0.86
CA GLU A 15 23.39 -10.05 1.92
C GLU A 15 23.48 -11.49 1.39
N MET A 16 22.46 -11.94 0.67
CA MET A 16 22.46 -13.28 0.06
C MET A 16 23.58 -13.46 -0.95
N LYS A 17 23.85 -12.45 -1.79
CA LYS A 17 24.91 -12.48 -2.78
C LYS A 17 26.30 -12.48 -2.12
N ALA A 18 26.49 -11.64 -1.10
CA ALA A 18 27.73 -11.61 -0.33
C ALA A 18 28.00 -12.97 0.36
N ALA A 19 26.98 -13.59 0.94
CA ALA A 19 27.10 -14.90 1.57
C ALA A 19 27.47 -16.06 0.61
N GLN A 20 27.32 -15.86 -0.70
CA GLN A 20 27.64 -16.84 -1.74
C GLN A 20 29.00 -16.56 -2.42
N ASP A 21 29.69 -15.49 -2.04
CA ASP A 21 30.98 -15.12 -2.65
C ASP A 21 32.07 -16.15 -2.23
N PRO A 22 32.82 -16.70 -3.17
CA PRO A 22 33.89 -17.65 -2.89
C PRO A 22 35.10 -17.03 -2.15
N ASP A 23 35.34 -15.72 -2.35
CA ASP A 23 36.37 -15.00 -1.60
C ASP A 23 35.83 -14.61 -0.21
N ARG A 24 36.29 -15.32 0.80
CA ARG A 24 35.81 -15.17 2.18
C ARG A 24 36.06 -13.77 2.78
N THR A 25 37.12 -13.08 2.36
CA THR A 25 37.46 -11.75 2.87
C THR A 25 36.53 -10.72 2.24
N ALA A 26 36.39 -10.74 0.92
CA ALA A 26 35.46 -9.88 0.17
C ALA A 26 33.99 -10.16 0.55
N ALA A 27 33.65 -11.43 0.80
CA ALA A 27 32.34 -11.84 1.29
C ALA A 27 31.99 -11.20 2.64
N LEU A 28 32.92 -11.20 3.61
CA LEU A 28 32.70 -10.60 4.93
C LEU A 28 32.51 -9.09 4.83
N GLU A 29 33.38 -8.38 4.11
CA GLU A 29 33.27 -6.93 3.94
C GLU A 29 31.95 -6.52 3.26
N SER A 30 31.58 -7.21 2.19
CA SER A 30 30.33 -6.95 1.46
C SER A 30 29.09 -7.28 2.29
N PHE A 31 29.17 -8.33 3.12
CA PHE A 31 28.08 -8.71 4.01
C PHE A 31 27.89 -7.69 5.15
N ASP A 32 28.99 -7.25 5.77
CA ASP A 32 28.94 -6.24 6.85
C ASP A 32 28.38 -4.90 6.34
N GLU A 33 28.78 -4.47 5.14
CA GLU A 33 28.21 -3.27 4.52
C GLU A 33 26.70 -3.43 4.25
N ALA A 34 26.29 -4.57 3.67
CA ALA A 34 24.88 -4.84 3.39
C ALA A 34 24.05 -4.92 4.68
N LEU A 35 24.57 -5.59 5.72
CA LEU A 35 23.92 -5.69 7.02
C LEU A 35 23.77 -4.33 7.70
N ALA A 36 24.81 -3.51 7.70
CA ALA A 36 24.76 -2.16 8.24
C ALA A 36 23.71 -1.28 7.50
N GLY A 37 23.66 -1.42 6.17
CA GLY A 37 22.63 -0.78 5.34
C GLY A 37 21.21 -1.25 5.67
N HIS A 38 21.02 -2.56 5.87
CA HIS A 38 19.74 -3.17 6.25
C HIS A 38 19.27 -2.67 7.62
N VAL A 39 20.13 -2.68 8.62
CA VAL A 39 19.82 -2.15 9.96
C VAL A 39 19.42 -0.69 9.90
N ARG A 40 20.15 0.15 9.15
CA ARG A 40 19.83 1.56 8.95
C ARG A 40 18.47 1.73 8.27
N TYR A 41 18.17 0.91 7.26
CA TYR A 41 16.89 0.91 6.56
C TYR A 41 15.73 0.56 7.50
N GLY A 42 15.87 -0.50 8.29
CA GLY A 42 14.86 -0.92 9.28
C GLY A 42 14.60 0.16 10.34
N ILE A 43 15.67 0.76 10.90
CA ILE A 43 15.55 1.87 11.86
C ILE A 43 14.85 3.09 11.22
N SER A 44 15.23 3.44 10.00
CA SER A 44 14.58 4.54 9.24
C SER A 44 13.10 4.29 9.04
N ASN A 45 12.71 3.08 8.65
CA ASN A 45 11.30 2.71 8.46
C ASN A 45 10.52 2.70 9.79
N ALA A 46 11.12 2.25 10.88
CA ALA A 46 10.52 2.32 12.21
C ALA A 46 10.28 3.78 12.65
N PHE A 47 11.29 4.64 12.47
CA PHE A 47 11.17 6.06 12.78
C PHE A 47 10.11 6.75 11.89
N ARG A 48 10.14 6.52 10.58
CA ARG A 48 9.15 7.08 9.64
C ARG A 48 7.73 6.62 9.96
N SER A 49 7.55 5.32 10.25
CA SER A 49 6.28 4.74 10.65
C SER A 49 5.69 5.48 11.87
N PHE A 50 6.49 5.60 12.93
CA PHE A 50 6.09 6.30 14.17
C PHE A 50 5.86 7.79 13.94
N TRP A 51 6.83 8.49 13.30
CA TRP A 51 6.75 9.92 13.06
C TRP A 51 5.52 10.32 12.24
N PHE A 52 5.29 9.62 11.15
CA PHE A 52 4.11 9.88 10.32
C PHE A 52 2.80 9.53 11.03
N ALA A 53 2.82 8.56 11.92
CA ALA A 53 1.64 8.22 12.72
C ALA A 53 1.26 9.33 13.71
N ILE A 54 2.22 9.89 14.46
CA ILE A 54 1.95 10.96 15.45
C ILE A 54 1.67 12.31 14.79
N THR A 55 2.33 12.61 13.66
CA THR A 55 2.18 13.90 12.95
C THR A 55 1.02 13.90 11.95
N GLY A 56 0.33 12.76 11.76
CA GLY A 56 -0.68 12.61 10.71
C GLY A 56 -0.09 12.78 9.29
N SER A 57 1.20 12.47 9.13
CA SER A 57 1.96 12.62 7.88
C SER A 57 2.08 14.07 7.35
N LYS A 58 1.78 15.08 8.16
CA LYS A 58 1.72 16.49 7.71
C LYS A 58 3.06 17.06 7.24
N PHE A 59 4.18 16.59 7.81
CA PHE A 59 5.53 17.12 7.52
C PHE A 59 6.29 16.31 6.46
N GLY A 60 5.67 15.32 5.83
CA GLY A 60 6.28 14.58 4.72
C GLY A 60 6.32 15.43 3.44
N SER A 61 7.45 15.41 2.74
CA SER A 61 7.49 15.89 1.34
C SER A 61 6.74 14.89 0.48
N ALA A 62 5.83 15.38 -0.37
CA ALA A 62 5.07 14.51 -1.25
C ALA A 62 4.71 15.27 -2.54
N PRO A 63 4.64 14.57 -3.68
CA PRO A 63 4.20 15.14 -4.93
C PRO A 63 2.69 15.50 -4.89
N GLY A 64 2.21 16.06 -5.99
CA GLY A 64 0.79 16.38 -6.18
C GLY A 64 0.42 17.80 -5.77
N ASP A 65 -0.79 18.15 -6.07
CA ASP A 65 -1.43 19.43 -5.73
C ASP A 65 -1.92 19.43 -4.27
N ASP A 66 -2.54 20.52 -3.83
CA ASP A 66 -3.02 20.66 -2.46
C ASP A 66 -4.11 19.64 -2.10
N TYR A 67 -4.85 19.14 -3.08
CA TYR A 67 -5.89 18.12 -2.87
C TYR A 67 -5.31 16.70 -2.77
N THR A 68 -4.35 16.34 -3.62
CA THR A 68 -3.79 14.99 -3.71
C THR A 68 -2.61 14.75 -2.79
N ARG A 69 -1.84 15.80 -2.45
CA ARG A 69 -0.66 15.73 -1.57
C ARG A 69 -0.92 15.04 -0.21
N PRO A 70 -2.04 15.26 0.49
CA PRO A 70 -2.35 14.54 1.73
C PRO A 70 -2.49 13.03 1.54
N PHE A 71 -2.97 12.57 0.38
CA PHE A 71 -3.08 11.16 0.06
C PHE A 71 -1.70 10.53 -0.17
N PHE A 72 -0.82 11.19 -0.92
CA PHE A 72 0.57 10.73 -1.11
C PHE A 72 1.31 10.61 0.22
N ARG A 73 1.17 11.57 1.13
CA ARG A 73 1.77 11.52 2.46
C ARG A 73 1.27 10.33 3.29
N LYS A 74 0.01 9.97 3.18
CA LYS A 74 -0.54 8.77 3.83
C LYS A 74 -0.01 7.50 3.17
N LEU A 75 0.14 7.46 1.85
CA LEU A 75 0.77 6.33 1.16
C LEU A 75 2.19 6.09 1.65
N ASP A 76 3.00 7.14 1.78
CA ASP A 76 4.37 7.05 2.32
C ASP A 76 4.41 6.45 3.73
N ARG A 77 3.47 6.84 4.59
CA ARG A 77 3.31 6.24 5.92
C ARG A 77 3.04 4.74 5.83
N TYR A 78 2.06 4.35 5.02
CA TYR A 78 1.69 2.93 4.93
C TYR A 78 2.75 2.10 4.20
N ALA A 79 3.49 2.69 3.27
CA ALA A 79 4.66 2.05 2.66
C ALA A 79 5.76 1.79 3.70
N ALA A 80 6.05 2.76 4.58
CA ALA A 80 6.99 2.58 5.68
C ALA A 80 6.51 1.51 6.67
N ASN A 81 5.20 1.47 6.98
CA ASN A 81 4.60 0.43 7.81
C ASN A 81 4.75 -0.96 7.19
N LEU A 82 4.50 -1.11 5.89
CA LEU A 82 4.66 -2.37 5.18
C LEU A 82 6.12 -2.82 5.17
N ALA A 83 7.06 -1.91 4.89
CA ALA A 83 8.49 -2.20 4.91
C ALA A 83 8.93 -2.69 6.29
N LEU A 84 8.59 -1.96 7.36
CA LEU A 84 8.88 -2.35 8.74
C LEU A 84 8.32 -3.72 9.08
N MET A 85 7.04 -3.97 8.76
CA MET A 85 6.38 -5.25 9.05
C MET A 85 7.01 -6.40 8.26
N SER A 86 7.41 -6.15 7.02
CA SER A 86 8.09 -7.14 6.16
C SER A 86 9.46 -7.49 6.70
N ASP A 87 10.27 -6.49 7.05
CA ASP A 87 11.62 -6.67 7.59
C ASP A 87 11.59 -7.47 8.90
N VAL A 88 10.75 -7.05 9.84
CA VAL A 88 10.62 -7.76 11.12
C VAL A 88 10.10 -9.17 10.94
N SER A 89 9.15 -9.38 10.01
CA SER A 89 8.62 -10.71 9.70
C SER A 89 9.69 -11.62 9.08
N MET A 90 10.49 -11.11 8.14
CA MET A 90 11.59 -11.87 7.53
C MET A 90 12.69 -12.16 8.53
N LEU A 91 13.10 -11.18 9.33
CA LEU A 91 14.15 -11.32 10.34
C LEU A 91 13.81 -12.38 11.40
N LEU A 92 12.59 -12.36 11.93
CA LEU A 92 12.18 -13.22 13.05
C LEU A 92 11.65 -14.58 12.63
N LEU A 93 11.03 -14.68 11.47
CA LEU A 93 10.40 -15.92 11.00
C LEU A 93 11.24 -16.62 9.93
N GLY A 94 12.07 -15.89 9.20
CA GLY A 94 12.91 -16.43 8.14
C GLY A 94 12.13 -17.32 7.18
N GLY A 95 12.64 -18.51 6.89
CA GLY A 95 11.98 -19.49 6.05
C GLY A 95 10.63 -19.99 6.56
N LYS A 96 10.33 -19.82 7.87
CA LYS A 96 9.02 -20.18 8.45
C LYS A 96 7.91 -19.22 8.02
N LEU A 97 8.24 -18.05 7.49
CA LEU A 97 7.24 -17.07 7.00
C LEU A 97 6.36 -17.68 5.90
N LYS A 98 6.90 -18.56 5.06
CA LYS A 98 6.16 -19.27 4.01
C LYS A 98 5.01 -20.13 4.54
N PHE A 99 5.10 -20.60 5.79
CA PHE A 99 4.07 -21.41 6.45
C PHE A 99 3.09 -20.55 7.28
N LYS A 100 3.32 -19.23 7.33
CA LYS A 100 2.44 -18.28 8.01
C LYS A 100 1.55 -17.56 6.99
N GLU A 101 0.77 -18.35 6.24
CA GLU A 101 -0.04 -17.89 5.11
C GLU A 101 -0.96 -16.72 5.47
N SER A 102 -1.63 -16.79 6.63
CA SER A 102 -2.50 -15.69 7.09
C SER A 102 -1.75 -14.38 7.33
N LEU A 103 -0.50 -14.43 7.83
CA LEU A 103 0.32 -13.23 7.98
C LEU A 103 0.77 -12.71 6.61
N SER A 104 1.27 -13.60 5.77
CA SER A 104 1.68 -13.27 4.39
C SER A 104 0.54 -12.73 3.55
N GLY A 105 -0.67 -13.28 3.69
CA GLY A 105 -1.87 -12.81 3.02
C GLY A 105 -2.22 -11.38 3.44
N ARG A 106 -2.25 -11.09 4.75
CA ARG A 106 -2.52 -9.72 5.25
C ARG A 106 -1.48 -8.70 4.78
N LEU A 107 -0.20 -9.06 4.73
CA LEU A 107 0.84 -8.18 4.17
C LEU A 107 0.66 -8.02 2.66
N GLY A 108 0.21 -9.06 1.96
CA GLY A 108 -0.18 -9.01 0.56
C GLY A 108 -1.36 -8.06 0.31
N ASP A 109 -2.38 -8.08 1.18
CA ASP A 109 -3.52 -7.16 1.11
C ASP A 109 -3.06 -5.70 1.28
N VAL A 110 -2.16 -5.44 2.25
CA VAL A 110 -1.56 -4.10 2.41
C VAL A 110 -0.86 -3.65 1.14
N LEU A 111 -0.02 -4.52 0.54
CA LEU A 111 0.69 -4.21 -0.71
C LEU A 111 -0.28 -3.94 -1.86
N SER A 112 -1.31 -4.76 -2.01
CA SER A 112 -2.31 -4.62 -3.06
C SER A 112 -3.06 -3.29 -2.96
N HIS A 113 -3.51 -2.91 -1.76
CA HIS A 113 -4.19 -1.63 -1.55
C HIS A 113 -3.26 -0.42 -1.68
N LEU A 114 -1.98 -0.54 -1.31
CA LEU A 114 -0.97 0.49 -1.58
C LEU A 114 -0.78 0.69 -3.09
N TYR A 115 -0.65 -0.41 -3.84
CA TYR A 115 -0.48 -0.36 -5.29
C TYR A 115 -1.71 0.27 -5.97
N MET A 116 -2.92 -0.19 -5.61
CA MET A 116 -4.16 0.36 -6.16
C MET A 116 -4.31 1.86 -5.87
N ALA A 117 -4.05 2.28 -4.63
CA ALA A 117 -4.12 3.69 -4.26
C ALA A 117 -3.11 4.55 -5.03
N GLY A 118 -1.87 4.05 -5.20
CA GLY A 118 -0.85 4.70 -6.02
C GLY A 118 -1.26 4.80 -7.49
N ALA A 119 -1.82 3.73 -8.06
CA ALA A 119 -2.30 3.70 -9.44
C ALA A 119 -3.47 4.69 -9.67
N VAL A 120 -4.40 4.79 -8.72
CA VAL A 120 -5.51 5.76 -8.78
C VAL A 120 -5.00 7.20 -8.76
N LEU A 121 -4.05 7.53 -7.87
CA LEU A 121 -3.44 8.86 -7.83
C LEU A 121 -2.67 9.19 -9.11
N LYS A 122 -1.89 8.21 -9.62
CA LYS A 122 -1.17 8.38 -10.87
C LYS A 122 -2.12 8.62 -12.04
N ARG A 123 -3.16 7.79 -12.16
CA ARG A 123 -4.18 7.95 -13.21
C ARG A 123 -4.82 9.33 -13.17
N HIS A 124 -5.28 9.77 -12.00
CA HIS A 124 -5.89 11.10 -11.83
C HIS A 124 -4.93 12.22 -12.29
N HIS A 125 -3.66 12.12 -11.95
CA HIS A 125 -2.63 13.07 -12.40
C HIS A 125 -2.42 13.02 -13.92
N ASP A 126 -2.27 11.84 -14.50
CA ASP A 126 -2.00 11.63 -15.93
C ASP A 126 -3.19 12.10 -16.81
N GLU A 127 -4.42 12.02 -16.29
CA GLU A 127 -5.64 12.51 -16.94
C GLU A 127 -5.88 14.02 -16.75
N GLY A 128 -4.89 14.75 -16.20
CA GLY A 128 -4.96 16.21 -16.01
C GLY A 128 -5.73 16.65 -14.76
N ALA A 129 -5.85 15.78 -13.77
CA ALA A 129 -6.48 16.04 -12.47
C ALA A 129 -7.91 16.60 -12.57
N PRO A 130 -8.83 15.92 -13.29
CA PRO A 130 -10.17 16.45 -13.54
C PRO A 130 -10.94 16.60 -12.22
N GLU A 131 -11.55 17.78 -12.05
CA GLU A 131 -12.31 18.14 -10.84
C GLU A 131 -13.51 17.20 -10.60
N ALA A 132 -14.17 16.77 -11.70
CA ALA A 132 -15.31 15.87 -11.66
C ALA A 132 -14.98 14.50 -11.06
N ASP A 133 -13.71 14.04 -11.14
CA ASP A 133 -13.28 12.73 -10.66
C ASP A 133 -12.88 12.74 -9.17
N LYS A 134 -12.78 13.90 -8.52
CA LYS A 134 -12.40 14.01 -7.10
C LYS A 134 -13.23 13.15 -6.15
N PRO A 135 -14.56 13.00 -6.29
CA PRO A 135 -15.33 12.09 -5.44
C PRO A 135 -14.91 10.62 -5.60
N LEU A 136 -14.61 10.18 -6.83
CA LEU A 136 -14.15 8.83 -7.14
C LEU A 136 -12.76 8.57 -6.54
N LEU A 137 -11.85 9.54 -6.74
CA LEU A 137 -10.53 9.54 -6.14
C LEU A 137 -10.60 9.44 -4.62
N ALA A 138 -11.37 10.33 -3.97
CA ALA A 138 -11.51 10.34 -2.52
C ALA A 138 -12.05 9.01 -1.99
N TRP A 139 -13.08 8.46 -2.63
CA TRP A 139 -13.66 7.18 -2.26
C TRP A 139 -12.62 6.04 -2.32
N SER A 140 -11.91 5.96 -3.43
CA SER A 140 -10.87 4.95 -3.65
C SER A 140 -9.75 5.06 -2.61
N MET A 141 -9.32 6.28 -2.28
CA MET A 141 -8.27 6.52 -1.29
C MET A 141 -8.73 6.17 0.13
N TYR A 142 -9.91 6.61 0.56
CA TYR A 142 -10.43 6.28 1.89
C TYR A 142 -10.67 4.79 2.05
N ASN A 143 -11.25 4.13 1.05
CA ASN A 143 -11.43 2.69 1.07
C ASN A 143 -10.09 1.95 1.17
N SER A 144 -9.11 2.30 0.33
CA SER A 144 -7.79 1.66 0.35
C SER A 144 -7.09 1.85 1.70
N PHE A 145 -7.11 3.04 2.28
CA PHE A 145 -6.51 3.32 3.59
C PHE A 145 -7.20 2.55 4.72
N HIS A 146 -8.51 2.45 4.68
CA HIS A 146 -9.27 1.65 5.63
C HIS A 146 -8.89 0.16 5.56
N GLN A 147 -8.80 -0.39 4.35
CA GLN A 147 -8.40 -1.78 4.13
C GLN A 147 -6.95 -2.03 4.58
N ILE A 148 -6.01 -1.11 4.27
CA ILE A 148 -4.63 -1.17 4.74
C ILE A 148 -4.57 -1.23 6.26
N GLU A 149 -5.24 -0.31 6.98
CA GLU A 149 -5.22 -0.33 8.44
C GLU A 149 -5.92 -1.56 9.03
N THR A 150 -6.93 -2.09 8.35
CA THR A 150 -7.60 -3.32 8.75
C THR A 150 -6.65 -4.51 8.64
N ALA A 151 -5.96 -4.65 7.50
CA ALA A 151 -4.99 -5.72 7.28
C ALA A 151 -3.78 -5.62 8.22
N LEU A 152 -3.19 -4.42 8.39
CA LEU A 152 -2.09 -4.17 9.34
C LEU A 152 -2.50 -4.51 10.78
N SER A 153 -3.67 -4.04 11.22
CA SER A 153 -4.21 -4.33 12.54
C SER A 153 -4.38 -5.83 12.77
N ALA A 154 -4.94 -6.53 11.78
CA ALA A 154 -5.10 -7.98 11.85
C ALA A 154 -3.76 -8.73 11.86
N ALA A 155 -2.76 -8.26 11.10
CA ALA A 155 -1.39 -8.81 11.11
C ALA A 155 -0.72 -8.64 12.48
N LEU A 156 -0.79 -7.45 13.06
CA LEU A 156 -0.19 -7.11 14.36
C LEU A 156 -0.82 -7.87 15.53
N ARG A 157 -2.16 -7.95 15.56
CA ARG A 157 -2.88 -8.70 16.60
C ARG A 157 -2.60 -10.19 16.59
N ASN A 158 -2.27 -10.75 15.43
CA ASN A 158 -1.99 -12.17 15.23
C ASN A 158 -0.51 -12.42 14.94
N PHE A 159 0.37 -11.48 15.27
CA PHE A 159 1.81 -11.68 15.06
C PHE A 159 2.30 -12.87 15.91
N PRO A 160 3.08 -13.80 15.34
CA PRO A 160 3.46 -15.05 16.02
C PRO A 160 4.18 -14.86 17.34
N ILE A 161 4.98 -13.77 17.45
CA ILE A 161 5.72 -13.41 18.66
C ILE A 161 5.00 -12.21 19.31
N ARG A 162 4.18 -12.47 20.31
CA ARG A 162 3.28 -11.48 20.94
C ARG A 162 3.97 -10.19 21.39
N PRO A 163 5.10 -10.20 22.13
CA PRO A 163 5.78 -8.96 22.52
C PRO A 163 6.21 -8.10 21.32
N VAL A 164 6.64 -8.73 20.23
CA VAL A 164 6.98 -8.02 18.99
C VAL A 164 5.75 -7.41 18.36
N GLY A 165 4.63 -8.15 18.31
CA GLY A 165 3.36 -7.60 17.83
C GLY A 165 2.93 -6.36 18.60
N TRP A 166 3.10 -6.32 19.92
CA TRP A 166 2.79 -5.14 20.75
C TRP A 166 3.74 -3.96 20.47
N ALA A 167 5.03 -4.22 20.35
CA ALA A 167 6.02 -3.19 20.01
C ALA A 167 5.75 -2.57 18.62
N LEU A 168 5.48 -3.42 17.63
CA LEU A 168 5.11 -2.97 16.29
C LEU A 168 3.77 -2.20 16.30
N TRP A 169 2.80 -2.62 17.11
CA TRP A 169 1.55 -1.87 17.27
C TRP A 169 1.80 -0.45 17.77
N ALA A 170 2.66 -0.28 18.78
CA ALA A 170 3.02 1.03 19.29
C ALA A 170 3.74 1.93 18.28
N LEU A 171 4.48 1.34 17.33
CA LEU A 171 5.14 2.09 16.26
C LEU A 171 4.17 2.45 15.12
N VAL A 172 3.32 1.51 14.71
CA VAL A 172 2.41 1.66 13.57
C VAL A 172 1.16 2.47 13.93
N PHE A 173 0.60 2.19 15.12
CA PHE A 173 -0.66 2.78 15.61
C PHE A 173 -0.52 3.42 17.01
N PRO A 174 0.44 4.32 17.24
CA PRO A 174 0.63 4.94 18.56
C PRO A 174 -0.59 5.71 19.05
N LEU A 175 -1.39 6.23 18.12
CA LEU A 175 -2.63 6.97 18.38
C LEU A 175 -3.89 6.20 17.92
N GLY A 176 -3.77 4.87 17.79
CA GLY A 176 -4.82 4.02 17.26
C GLY A 176 -5.01 4.11 15.74
N ARG A 177 -6.00 3.37 15.25
CA ARG A 177 -6.43 3.41 13.84
C ARG A 177 -7.21 4.68 13.57
N ARG A 178 -6.99 5.29 12.39
CA ARG A 178 -7.61 6.57 12.02
C ARG A 178 -8.20 6.58 10.61
N ALA A 179 -7.97 5.53 9.83
CA ALA A 179 -8.54 5.41 8.51
C ALA A 179 -9.96 4.84 8.62
N GLU A 180 -10.93 5.68 8.34
CA GLU A 180 -12.34 5.31 8.26
C GLU A 180 -12.70 4.89 6.84
N ALA A 181 -13.70 4.02 6.72
CA ALA A 181 -14.31 3.68 5.44
C ALA A 181 -15.00 4.91 4.83
N PRO A 182 -15.22 4.93 3.51
CA PRO A 182 -16.00 5.99 2.88
C PRO A 182 -17.37 6.11 3.53
N GLY A 183 -17.75 7.33 3.95
CA GLY A 183 -19.05 7.59 4.56
C GLY A 183 -20.18 7.68 3.53
N ASP A 184 -21.43 7.55 3.99
CA ASP A 184 -22.62 7.48 3.15
C ASP A 184 -22.76 8.67 2.19
N ARG A 185 -22.42 9.89 2.65
CA ARG A 185 -22.47 11.07 1.77
C ARG A 185 -21.55 10.94 0.55
N LEU A 186 -20.36 10.36 0.74
CA LEU A 186 -19.43 10.12 -0.36
C LEU A 186 -19.89 8.96 -1.23
N ASN A 187 -20.42 7.89 -0.61
CA ASN A 187 -21.01 6.75 -1.32
C ASN A 187 -22.14 7.20 -2.24
N HIS A 188 -23.08 8.01 -1.73
CA HIS A 188 -24.19 8.55 -2.54
C HIS A 188 -23.70 9.43 -3.68
N ARG A 189 -22.68 10.29 -3.45
CA ARG A 189 -22.11 11.14 -4.50
C ARG A 189 -21.46 10.30 -5.61
N VAL A 190 -20.69 9.28 -5.24
CA VAL A 190 -20.06 8.36 -6.20
C VAL A 190 -21.12 7.57 -6.97
N ALA A 191 -22.13 7.02 -6.27
CA ALA A 191 -23.23 6.32 -6.93
C ALA A 191 -23.94 7.23 -7.97
N SER A 192 -24.25 8.48 -7.61
CA SER A 192 -24.87 9.42 -8.54
C SER A 192 -24.02 9.70 -9.77
N LEU A 193 -22.69 9.82 -9.61
CA LEU A 193 -21.77 9.98 -10.74
C LEU A 193 -21.77 8.76 -11.67
N LEU A 194 -21.82 7.55 -11.11
CA LEU A 194 -21.75 6.32 -11.91
C LEU A 194 -23.11 5.98 -12.58
N MET A 195 -24.21 6.46 -12.02
CA MET A 195 -25.57 6.20 -12.54
C MET A 195 -26.03 7.19 -13.61
N SER A 196 -25.29 8.27 -13.84
CA SER A 196 -25.66 9.31 -14.82
C SER A 196 -24.62 9.40 -15.93
N PRO A 197 -25.02 9.63 -17.19
CA PRO A 197 -24.06 9.93 -18.27
C PRO A 197 -23.26 11.19 -17.92
N ASN A 198 -21.95 11.09 -17.88
CA ASN A 198 -21.04 12.20 -17.63
C ASN A 198 -19.59 11.82 -17.99
N GLU A 199 -18.75 12.82 -18.17
CA GLU A 199 -17.35 12.64 -18.56
C GLU A 199 -16.52 11.79 -17.59
N ALA A 200 -16.80 11.82 -16.28
CA ALA A 200 -16.08 11.01 -15.30
C ALA A 200 -16.38 9.52 -15.48
N ARG A 201 -17.66 9.18 -15.71
CA ARG A 201 -18.08 7.81 -16.03
C ARG A 201 -17.45 7.34 -17.35
N ASP A 202 -17.45 8.19 -18.38
CA ASP A 202 -16.90 7.87 -19.70
C ASP A 202 -15.39 7.63 -19.61
N ARG A 203 -14.64 8.44 -18.85
CA ARG A 203 -13.21 8.21 -18.57
C ARG A 203 -12.97 6.90 -17.86
N LEU A 204 -13.80 6.52 -16.88
CA LEU A 204 -13.68 5.24 -16.18
C LEU A 204 -13.95 4.06 -17.10
N GLY A 205 -14.92 4.21 -18.00
CA GLY A 205 -15.29 3.21 -19.00
C GLY A 205 -14.32 3.11 -20.19
N ASN A 206 -13.39 4.04 -20.31
CA ASN A 206 -12.45 4.05 -21.44
C ASN A 206 -11.59 2.76 -21.47
N GLY A 207 -11.62 2.08 -22.60
CA GLY A 207 -10.93 0.80 -22.81
C GLY A 207 -11.72 -0.43 -22.36
N VAL A 208 -12.91 -0.28 -21.79
CA VAL A 208 -13.83 -1.38 -21.55
C VAL A 208 -14.59 -1.70 -22.84
N PHE A 209 -14.74 -2.99 -23.16
CA PHE A 209 -15.50 -3.41 -24.33
C PHE A 209 -17.01 -3.25 -24.07
N LEU A 210 -17.57 -2.09 -24.45
CA LEU A 210 -18.99 -1.73 -24.27
C LEU A 210 -19.77 -1.72 -25.60
N THR A 211 -19.22 -2.25 -26.69
CA THR A 211 -19.95 -2.33 -27.96
C THR A 211 -21.18 -3.22 -27.78
N PRO A 212 -22.41 -2.70 -28.03
CA PRO A 212 -23.63 -3.51 -27.95
C PRO A 212 -23.62 -4.59 -29.01
N CYS A 213 -23.57 -5.86 -28.58
CA CYS A 213 -23.72 -7.02 -29.46
C CYS A 213 -24.37 -8.17 -28.70
N GLU A 214 -24.77 -9.21 -29.42
CA GLU A 214 -25.49 -10.35 -28.85
C GLU A 214 -24.73 -11.03 -27.72
N ASN A 215 -23.40 -11.11 -27.86
CA ASN A 215 -22.48 -11.75 -26.90
C ASN A 215 -21.90 -10.79 -25.85
N ASN A 216 -22.37 -9.53 -25.78
CA ASN A 216 -21.94 -8.55 -24.78
C ASN A 216 -23.13 -7.96 -24.00
N PRO A 217 -23.59 -8.66 -22.95
CA PRO A 217 -24.70 -8.16 -22.11
C PRO A 217 -24.36 -6.82 -21.44
N GLY A 218 -23.06 -6.58 -21.07
CA GLY A 218 -22.61 -5.33 -20.47
C GLY A 218 -22.78 -4.15 -21.42
N GLY A 219 -22.37 -4.28 -22.67
CA GLY A 219 -22.55 -3.25 -23.68
C GLY A 219 -24.03 -2.97 -24.01
N ARG A 220 -24.89 -3.99 -23.95
CA ARG A 220 -26.34 -3.83 -24.10
C ARG A 220 -26.94 -3.03 -22.93
N ILE A 221 -26.56 -3.35 -21.69
CA ILE A 221 -27.04 -2.60 -20.51
C ILE A 221 -26.55 -1.16 -20.57
N ASP A 222 -25.28 -0.93 -20.91
CA ASP A 222 -24.71 0.42 -21.02
C ASP A 222 -25.44 1.28 -22.05
N SER A 223 -25.84 0.70 -23.20
CA SER A 223 -26.61 1.40 -24.24
C SER A 223 -28.00 1.86 -23.81
N TYR A 224 -28.57 1.28 -22.73
CA TYR A 224 -29.81 1.76 -22.14
C TYR A 224 -29.63 2.87 -21.09
N LEU A 225 -28.37 3.05 -20.61
CA LEU A 225 -28.01 4.05 -19.62
C LEU A 225 -27.40 5.32 -20.24
N ALA A 226 -27.05 5.26 -21.52
CA ALA A 226 -26.56 6.38 -22.30
C ALA A 226 -27.71 7.22 -22.86
#